data_2c905a68358c3cec8858fea9014d8ef3
#
_entry.id   2c905a68358c3cec8858fea9014d8ef3
#
_cell.length_a   1.000
_cell.length_b   1.000
_cell.length_c   1.000
_cell.angle_alpha   90.00
_cell.angle_beta   90.00
_cell.angle_gamma   90.00
#
_symmetry.space_group_name_H-M   'P 1'
#
loop_
_entity.id
_entity.type
_entity.pdbx_description
1 polymer ?
#
loop_
_entity_poly.entity_id
_entity_poly.type
_entity_poly.pdbx_seq_one_letter_code
_entity_poly.pdbx_strand_id
1 'polypeptide(L)'
;MQDWTPREHYTAEDLVEIIRILRDGENGCPWDKVQTHASIRKNFLEETCEALEAIDADDPVMMQEELGDVLMQVVFHTVIEEERGRFDMEKVCLLYTSDAADEARSVD
;
A
#
# COMPACT_ATOMS: atom_id res chain seq x y z
N MET A 1 -8.86 9.06 17.07
CA MET A 1 -8.02 8.05 16.38
C MET A 1 -7.64 6.95 17.36
N GLN A 2 -7.63 5.72 16.92
CA GLN A 2 -7.22 4.61 17.78
C GLN A 2 -5.75 4.72 18.15
N ASP A 3 -5.41 4.20 19.33
CA ASP A 3 -4.03 4.21 19.77
C ASP A 3 -3.18 3.25 18.93
N TRP A 4 -2.04 3.75 18.51
CA TRP A 4 -1.02 2.94 17.85
C TRP A 4 0.29 3.16 18.57
N THR A 5 0.91 2.09 19.04
CA THR A 5 2.20 2.18 19.72
C THR A 5 3.32 2.03 18.69
N PRO A 6 4.17 3.05 18.50
CA PRO A 6 5.29 2.95 17.58
C PRO A 6 6.20 1.78 17.93
N ARG A 7 6.75 1.11 16.89
CA ARG A 7 7.66 -0.03 17.01
C ARG A 7 8.91 0.22 16.18
N GLU A 8 9.94 -0.56 16.43
CA GLU A 8 11.17 -0.48 15.65
C GLU A 8 11.08 -1.22 14.31
N HIS A 9 10.21 -2.21 14.24
CA HIS A 9 10.06 -3.05 13.05
C HIS A 9 8.61 -3.08 12.59
N TYR A 10 8.41 -2.86 11.28
CA TYR A 10 7.10 -2.87 10.66
C TYR A 10 7.08 -3.82 9.48
N THR A 11 5.95 -4.49 9.28
CA THR A 11 5.69 -5.35 8.13
C THR A 11 4.64 -4.72 7.23
N ALA A 12 4.41 -5.32 6.06
CA ALA A 12 3.33 -4.88 5.18
C ALA A 12 1.96 -5.03 5.85
N GLU A 13 1.79 -6.06 6.68
CA GLU A 13 0.54 -6.24 7.44
C GLU A 13 0.31 -5.12 8.44
N ASP A 14 1.38 -4.62 9.06
CA ASP A 14 1.29 -3.47 9.94
C ASP A 14 0.80 -2.24 9.19
N LEU A 15 1.26 -2.04 7.96
CA LEU A 15 0.82 -0.92 7.13
C LEU A 15 -0.67 -1.03 6.82
N VAL A 16 -1.16 -2.23 6.50
CA VAL A 16 -2.59 -2.47 6.29
C VAL A 16 -3.39 -2.07 7.52
N GLU A 17 -2.95 -2.51 8.70
CA GLU A 17 -3.61 -2.19 9.97
C GLU A 17 -3.61 -0.68 10.25
N ILE A 18 -2.49 -0.02 10.02
CA ILE A 18 -2.38 1.43 10.20
C ILE A 18 -3.37 2.17 9.30
N ILE A 19 -3.48 1.77 8.03
CA ILE A 19 -4.42 2.40 7.10
C ILE A 19 -5.86 2.15 7.52
N ARG A 20 -6.18 0.94 8.02
CA ARG A 20 -7.52 0.66 8.57
C ARG A 20 -7.86 1.61 9.71
N ILE A 21 -6.91 1.82 10.62
CA ILE A 21 -7.08 2.73 11.77
C ILE A 21 -7.32 4.15 11.29
N LEU A 22 -6.52 4.63 10.33
CA LEU A 22 -6.64 5.98 9.79
C LEU A 22 -7.96 6.20 9.06
N ARG A 23 -8.52 5.15 8.45
CA ARG A 23 -9.78 5.23 7.72
C ARG A 23 -11.02 4.92 8.54
N ASP A 24 -10.89 4.67 9.84
CA ASP A 24 -12.04 4.41 10.71
C ASP A 24 -13.02 5.59 10.63
N GLY A 25 -14.27 5.30 10.33
CA GLY A 25 -15.31 6.33 10.15
C GLY A 25 -15.57 7.17 11.38
N GLU A 26 -15.37 6.63 12.58
CA GLU A 26 -15.63 7.34 13.84
C GLU A 26 -14.38 8.01 14.40
N ASN A 27 -13.26 7.28 14.44
CA ASN A 27 -12.06 7.70 15.16
C ASN A 27 -10.84 7.86 14.25
N GLY A 28 -11.02 7.79 12.95
CA GLY A 28 -9.93 7.88 12.00
C GLY A 28 -9.48 9.31 11.70
N CYS A 29 -8.48 9.41 10.83
CA CYS A 29 -8.00 10.69 10.35
C CYS A 29 -9.06 11.36 9.46
N PRO A 30 -9.44 12.63 9.72
CA PRO A 30 -10.45 13.29 8.91
C PRO A 30 -10.14 13.35 7.42
N TRP A 31 -8.86 13.42 7.05
CA TRP A 31 -8.44 13.41 5.64
C TRP A 31 -8.51 12.01 5.04
N ASP A 32 -7.92 11.02 5.72
CA ASP A 32 -7.81 9.67 5.19
C ASP A 32 -9.16 8.96 5.07
N LYS A 33 -10.06 9.18 6.02
CA LYS A 33 -11.33 8.45 6.04
C LYS A 33 -12.31 8.85 4.94
N VAL A 34 -12.11 10.01 4.33
CA VAL A 34 -13.01 10.49 3.25
C VAL A 34 -12.45 10.22 1.86
N GLN A 35 -11.24 9.69 1.74
CA GLN A 35 -10.63 9.44 0.45
C GLN A 35 -11.31 8.28 -0.28
N THR A 36 -11.37 8.40 -1.60
CA THR A 36 -11.91 7.38 -2.51
C THR A 36 -10.83 7.01 -3.52
N HIS A 37 -11.05 5.95 -4.30
CA HIS A 37 -10.15 5.63 -5.40
C HIS A 37 -9.93 6.84 -6.31
N ALA A 38 -11.00 7.52 -6.67
CA ALA A 38 -10.92 8.68 -7.56
C ALA A 38 -10.12 9.83 -6.95
N SER A 39 -10.30 10.09 -5.64
CA SER A 39 -9.65 11.23 -5.00
C SER A 39 -8.14 11.04 -4.84
N ILE A 40 -7.66 9.81 -4.75
CA ILE A 40 -6.22 9.52 -4.58
C ILE A 40 -5.58 8.89 -5.81
N ARG A 41 -6.31 8.78 -6.91
CA ARG A 41 -5.78 8.21 -8.16
C ARG A 41 -4.57 9.00 -8.67
N LYS A 42 -4.65 10.31 -8.63
CA LYS A 42 -3.55 11.18 -9.05
C LYS A 42 -2.31 10.99 -8.18
N ASN A 43 -2.51 10.83 -6.88
CA ASN A 43 -1.41 10.60 -5.94
C ASN A 43 -0.66 9.31 -6.30
N PHE A 44 -1.39 8.26 -6.69
CA PHE A 44 -0.78 7.01 -7.10
C PHE A 44 0.14 7.22 -8.32
N LEU A 45 -0.34 7.96 -9.30
CA LEU A 45 0.46 8.27 -10.49
C LEU A 45 1.72 9.06 -10.12
N GLU A 46 1.57 10.10 -9.31
CA GLU A 46 2.69 10.92 -8.87
C GLU A 46 3.76 10.13 -8.13
N GLU A 47 3.34 9.29 -7.18
CA GLU A 47 4.27 8.44 -6.42
C GLU A 47 4.99 7.43 -7.31
N THR A 48 4.27 6.87 -8.28
CA THR A 48 4.88 5.95 -9.25
C THR A 48 5.92 6.65 -10.11
N CYS A 49 5.64 7.86 -10.57
CA CYS A 49 6.60 8.66 -11.35
C CYS A 49 7.84 8.98 -10.52
N GLU A 50 7.68 9.32 -9.26
CA GLU A 50 8.81 9.60 -8.36
C GLU A 50 9.66 8.35 -8.15
N ALA A 51 9.02 7.19 -8.02
CA ALA A 51 9.75 5.92 -7.90
C ALA A 51 10.57 5.63 -9.17
N LEU A 52 10.02 5.91 -10.35
CA LEU A 52 10.74 5.74 -11.61
C LEU A 52 11.95 6.68 -11.70
N GLU A 53 11.80 7.93 -11.25
CA GLU A 53 12.91 8.88 -11.19
C GLU A 53 14.04 8.38 -10.28
N ALA A 54 13.67 7.80 -9.14
CA ALA A 54 14.64 7.25 -8.20
C ALA A 54 15.40 6.06 -8.82
N ILE A 55 14.69 5.22 -9.56
CA ILE A 55 15.30 4.09 -10.28
C ILE A 55 16.27 4.60 -11.35
N ASP A 56 15.85 5.59 -12.13
CA ASP A 56 16.68 6.18 -13.18
C ASP A 56 17.94 6.83 -12.63
N ALA A 57 17.82 7.46 -11.44
CA ALA A 57 18.94 8.09 -10.77
C ALA A 57 19.87 7.10 -10.06
N ASP A 58 19.45 5.83 -9.95
CA ASP A 58 20.17 4.79 -9.21
C ASP A 58 20.52 5.24 -7.80
N ASP A 59 19.57 5.91 -7.14
CA ASP A 59 19.70 6.42 -5.78
C ASP A 59 18.97 5.50 -4.81
N PRO A 60 19.68 4.65 -4.07
CA PRO A 60 19.03 3.65 -3.20
C PRO A 60 18.26 4.25 -2.04
N VAL A 61 18.69 5.39 -1.51
CA VAL A 61 17.99 6.06 -0.41
C VAL A 61 16.65 6.60 -0.89
N MET A 62 16.67 7.33 -2.01
CA MET A 62 15.48 7.86 -2.63
C MET A 62 14.53 6.75 -3.08
N MET A 63 15.09 5.69 -3.67
CA MET A 63 14.32 4.55 -4.15
C MET A 63 13.58 3.86 -2.98
N GLN A 64 14.24 3.68 -1.85
CA GLN A 64 13.62 3.08 -0.67
C GLN A 64 12.41 3.89 -0.21
N GLU A 65 12.56 5.22 -0.16
CA GLU A 65 11.50 6.13 0.24
C GLU A 65 10.33 6.08 -0.75
N GLU A 66 10.62 6.20 -2.04
CA GLU A 66 9.58 6.25 -3.07
C GLU A 66 8.85 4.92 -3.25
N LEU A 67 9.56 3.80 -3.10
CA LEU A 67 8.90 2.49 -3.13
C LEU A 67 7.95 2.32 -1.95
N GLY A 68 8.30 2.87 -0.79
CA GLY A 68 7.40 2.90 0.36
C GLY A 68 6.14 3.69 0.09
N ASP A 69 6.27 4.84 -0.57
CA ASP A 69 5.12 5.68 -0.93
C ASP A 69 4.21 4.99 -1.94
N VAL A 70 4.77 4.26 -2.91
CA VAL A 70 3.98 3.45 -3.85
C VAL A 70 3.26 2.33 -3.11
N LEU A 71 3.95 1.64 -2.22
CA LEU A 71 3.34 0.56 -1.42
C LEU A 71 2.16 1.08 -0.61
N MET A 72 2.30 2.26 -0.01
CA MET A 72 1.22 2.90 0.72
C MET A 72 -0.01 3.12 -0.17
N GLN A 73 0.18 3.54 -1.43
CA GLN A 73 -0.91 3.73 -2.37
C GLN A 73 -1.64 2.40 -2.65
N VAL A 74 -0.88 1.33 -2.87
CA VAL A 74 -1.44 -0.01 -3.08
C VAL A 74 -2.29 -0.43 -1.89
N VAL A 75 -1.76 -0.29 -0.69
CA VAL A 75 -2.45 -0.66 0.54
C VAL A 75 -3.71 0.20 0.75
N PHE A 76 -3.61 1.50 0.49
CA PHE A 76 -4.73 2.41 0.68
C PHE A 76 -5.91 2.01 -0.22
N HIS A 77 -5.67 1.78 -1.50
CA HIS A 77 -6.71 1.31 -2.43
C HIS A 77 -7.28 -0.03 -2.00
N THR A 78 -6.42 -0.93 -1.51
CA THR A 78 -6.85 -2.24 -1.04
C THR A 78 -7.77 -2.15 0.17
N VAL A 79 -7.45 -1.27 1.12
CA VAL A 79 -8.31 -1.07 2.31
C VAL A 79 -9.67 -0.51 1.91
N ILE A 80 -9.73 0.40 0.92
CA ILE A 80 -11.01 0.89 0.39
C ILE A 80 -11.85 -0.29 -0.13
N GLU A 81 -11.24 -1.23 -0.85
CA GLU A 81 -11.95 -2.41 -1.37
C GLU A 81 -12.36 -3.37 -0.26
N GLU A 82 -11.56 -3.51 0.78
CA GLU A 82 -11.92 -4.29 1.95
C GLU A 82 -13.18 -3.73 2.62
N GLU A 83 -13.26 -2.41 2.75
CA GLU A 83 -14.45 -1.74 3.31
C GLU A 83 -15.69 -1.98 2.47
N ARG A 84 -15.53 -2.14 1.16
CA ARG A 84 -16.63 -2.44 0.23
C ARG A 84 -16.98 -3.93 0.16
N GLY A 85 -16.20 -4.78 0.82
CA GLY A 85 -16.42 -6.22 0.83
C GLY A 85 -16.07 -6.91 -0.48
N ARG A 86 -15.25 -6.29 -1.34
CA ARG A 86 -14.93 -6.85 -2.66
C ARG A 86 -13.64 -7.68 -2.66
N PHE A 87 -12.60 -7.20 -2.01
CA PHE A 87 -11.37 -7.99 -1.79
C PHE A 87 -10.53 -7.34 -0.68
N ASP A 88 -9.48 -8.04 -0.28
CA ASP A 88 -8.55 -7.58 0.76
C ASP A 88 -7.10 -7.81 0.33
N MET A 89 -6.16 -7.45 1.20
CA MET A 89 -4.73 -7.56 0.91
C MET A 89 -4.30 -9.01 0.68
N GLU A 90 -4.90 -9.96 1.40
CA GLU A 90 -4.61 -11.38 1.22
C GLU A 90 -4.89 -11.81 -0.23
N LYS A 91 -6.02 -11.38 -0.79
CA LYS A 91 -6.37 -11.71 -2.18
C LYS A 91 -5.46 -11.05 -3.18
N VAL A 92 -5.05 -9.80 -2.94
CA VAL A 92 -4.07 -9.11 -3.79
C VAL A 92 -2.76 -9.88 -3.81
N CYS A 93 -2.27 -10.27 -2.64
CA CYS A 93 -1.02 -11.01 -2.50
C CYS A 93 -1.13 -12.43 -3.06
N LEU A 94 -2.26 -13.10 -2.82
CA LEU A 94 -2.45 -14.49 -3.25
C LEU A 94 -2.41 -14.64 -4.76
N LEU A 95 -3.12 -13.80 -5.49
CA LEU A 95 -3.17 -13.85 -6.95
C LEU A 95 -1.79 -13.71 -7.57
N TYR A 96 -1.08 -12.65 -7.22
CA TYR A 96 0.24 -12.40 -7.79
C TYR A 96 1.28 -13.41 -7.33
N THR A 97 1.23 -13.78 -6.05
CA THR A 97 2.20 -14.73 -5.49
C THR A 97 2.05 -16.11 -6.08
N SER A 98 0.81 -16.56 -6.34
CA SER A 98 0.55 -17.85 -6.99
C SER A 98 1.12 -17.89 -8.40
N ASP A 99 0.89 -16.83 -9.19
CA ASP A 99 1.41 -16.74 -10.55
C ASP A 99 2.95 -16.70 -10.56
N ALA A 100 3.53 -15.90 -9.68
CA ALA A 100 4.99 -15.81 -9.57
C ALA A 100 5.61 -17.13 -9.10
N ALA A 101 4.95 -17.85 -8.19
CA ALA A 101 5.41 -19.15 -7.72
C ALA A 101 5.40 -20.20 -8.85
N ASP A 102 4.36 -20.16 -9.70
CA ASP A 102 4.27 -21.06 -10.85
C ASP A 102 5.36 -20.77 -11.87
N GLU A 103 5.64 -19.49 -12.14
CA GLU A 103 6.75 -19.10 -13.02
C GLU A 103 8.09 -19.54 -12.45
N ALA A 104 8.32 -19.33 -11.16
CA ALA A 104 9.56 -19.73 -10.50
C ALA A 104 9.76 -21.23 -10.54
N ARG A 105 8.68 -22.01 -10.44
CA ARG A 105 8.73 -23.45 -10.50
C ARG A 105 9.09 -23.99 -11.88
N SER A 106 8.77 -23.24 -12.93
CA SER A 106 9.08 -23.63 -14.30
C SER A 106 10.49 -23.24 -14.74
N VAL A 107 11.23 -22.48 -13.93
CA VAL A 107 12.60 -22.09 -14.21
C VAL A 107 13.55 -23.19 -13.71
N ASP A 108 14.41 -23.70 -14.61
CA ASP A 108 15.41 -24.69 -14.28
C ASP A 108 16.76 -24.08 -13.94
#